data_be18aca55214c8f830b893ce5d35335e
#
_entry.id   be18aca55214c8f830b893ce5d35335e
#
_cell.length_a   1.000
_cell.length_b   1.000
_cell.length_c   1.000
_cell.angle_alpha   90.00
_cell.angle_beta   90.00
_cell.angle_gamma   90.00
#
_symmetry.space_group_name_H-M   'P 1'
#
loop_
_entity.id
_entity.type
_entity.pdbx_description
1 polymer ?
#
loop_
_entity_poly.entity_id
_entity_poly.type
_entity_poly.pdbx_seq_one_letter_code
_entity_poly.pdbx_strand_id
1 'polypeptide(L)'
;MSTFWNVVLIILFVAAVVLAIMYYFGRKMEKKQVESQAMIDAAKQTVKIMAIDKKKMKITEAGLPAVAIEQTPWYAKRVKVPIVKAKIGNKIMTMIADEKVFLQLPLKTEAKVVISGLYITDIKYVRGGIPPLPKKKTFGQKVKGIFKKDEK
;
A
#
# COMPACT_ATOMS: atom_id res chain seq x y z
N MET A 1 -8.85 53.81 11.37
CA MET A 1 -7.71 53.18 10.63
C MET A 1 -6.88 52.18 11.46
N SER A 2 -6.78 52.37 12.77
CA SER A 2 -5.98 51.48 13.64
C SER A 2 -6.56 50.03 13.82
N THR A 3 -7.87 49.86 13.86
CA THR A 3 -8.53 48.56 14.01
C THR A 3 -8.34 47.64 12.81
N PHE A 4 -8.39 48.20 11.60
CA PHE A 4 -8.14 47.43 10.37
C PHE A 4 -6.69 46.90 10.35
N TRP A 5 -5.73 47.73 10.74
CA TRP A 5 -4.31 47.35 10.79
C TRP A 5 -4.03 46.29 11.85
N ASN A 6 -4.67 46.36 12.98
CA ASN A 6 -4.57 45.36 14.04
C ASN A 6 -5.15 44.00 13.61
N VAL A 7 -6.27 43.95 12.89
CA VAL A 7 -6.86 42.72 12.37
C VAL A 7 -5.93 42.06 11.34
N VAL A 8 -5.32 42.84 10.44
CA VAL A 8 -4.34 42.34 9.47
C VAL A 8 -3.12 41.74 10.18
N LEU A 9 -2.60 42.40 11.20
CA LEU A 9 -1.47 41.87 11.98
C LEU A 9 -1.81 40.56 12.70
N ILE A 10 -3.01 40.43 13.26
CA ILE A 10 -3.45 39.20 13.89
C ILE A 10 -3.55 38.07 12.88
N ILE A 11 -4.11 38.31 11.69
CA ILE A 11 -4.21 37.30 10.63
C ILE A 11 -2.82 36.85 10.17
N LEU A 12 -1.88 37.78 9.97
CA LEU A 12 -0.49 37.47 9.62
C LEU A 12 0.20 36.65 10.70
N PHE A 13 -0.01 37.00 11.96
CA PHE A 13 0.56 36.25 13.08
C PHE A 13 0.02 34.82 13.16
N VAL A 14 -1.30 34.65 13.01
CA VAL A 14 -1.93 33.31 12.98
C VAL A 14 -1.41 32.49 11.79
N ALA A 15 -1.30 33.08 10.61
CA ALA A 15 -0.75 32.40 9.44
C ALA A 15 0.71 31.97 9.66
N ALA A 16 1.53 32.81 10.26
CA ALA A 16 2.92 32.49 10.58
C ALA A 16 3.02 31.31 11.58
N VAL A 17 2.15 31.28 12.61
CA VAL A 17 2.10 30.18 13.58
C VAL A 17 1.69 28.88 12.90
N VAL A 18 0.67 28.89 12.05
CA VAL A 18 0.21 27.71 11.30
C VAL A 18 1.33 27.18 10.40
N LEU A 19 2.03 28.04 9.68
CA LEU A 19 3.17 27.64 8.85
C LEU A 19 4.32 27.06 9.68
N ALA A 20 4.63 27.63 10.84
CA ALA A 20 5.65 27.10 11.74
C ALA A 20 5.28 25.70 12.26
N ILE A 21 4.02 25.47 12.61
CA ILE A 21 3.51 24.17 13.05
C ILE A 21 3.60 23.16 11.89
N MET A 22 3.14 23.51 10.70
CA MET A 22 3.24 22.63 9.52
C MET A 22 4.68 22.28 9.19
N TYR A 23 5.58 23.24 9.25
CA TYR A 23 7.01 23.03 9.00
C TYR A 23 7.63 22.09 10.05
N TYR A 24 7.32 22.28 11.32
CA TYR A 24 7.82 21.43 12.41
C TYR A 24 7.29 19.99 12.31
N PHE A 25 5.99 19.82 12.04
CA PHE A 25 5.39 18.50 11.84
C PHE A 25 5.89 17.81 10.57
N GLY A 26 6.06 18.54 9.48
CA GLY A 26 6.60 17.99 8.24
C GLY A 26 7.98 17.36 8.43
N ARG A 27 8.91 18.07 9.03
CA ARG A 27 10.26 17.55 9.32
C ARG A 27 10.28 16.34 10.25
N LYS A 28 9.36 16.30 11.23
CA LYS A 28 9.28 15.16 12.16
C LYS A 28 8.73 13.89 11.50
N MET A 29 7.83 14.06 10.53
CA MET A 29 7.27 12.91 9.79
C MET A 29 8.26 12.34 8.77
N GLU A 30 9.05 13.19 8.09
CA GLU A 30 10.07 12.71 7.15
C GLU A 30 11.11 11.81 7.82
N LYS A 31 11.61 12.19 9.00
CA LYS A 31 12.60 11.37 9.73
C LYS A 31 12.06 9.98 10.08
N LYS A 32 10.81 9.88 10.52
CA LYS A 32 10.19 8.58 10.83
C LYS A 32 9.96 7.72 9.59
N GLN A 33 9.65 8.34 8.45
CA GLN A 33 9.48 7.61 7.19
C GLN A 33 10.81 7.05 6.67
N VAL A 34 11.87 7.83 6.72
CA VAL A 34 13.21 7.38 6.28
C VAL A 34 13.73 6.25 7.16
N GLU A 35 13.57 6.33 8.48
CA GLU A 35 14.00 5.30 9.41
C GLU A 35 13.19 4.00 9.24
N SER A 36 11.86 4.12 9.06
CA SER A 36 11.00 2.97 8.78
C SER A 36 11.31 2.33 7.42
N GLN A 37 11.61 3.12 6.40
CA GLN A 37 12.01 2.60 5.09
C GLN A 37 13.37 1.90 5.16
N ALA A 38 14.34 2.46 5.88
CA ALA A 38 15.64 1.83 6.05
C ALA A 38 15.53 0.46 6.75
N MET A 39 14.67 0.34 7.76
CA MET A 39 14.42 -0.95 8.44
C MET A 39 13.73 -1.95 7.52
N ILE A 40 12.76 -1.50 6.72
CA ILE A 40 12.08 -2.33 5.72
C ILE A 40 13.07 -2.78 4.64
N ASP A 41 13.95 -1.89 4.19
CA ASP A 41 14.94 -2.19 3.17
C ASP A 41 16.01 -3.16 3.68
N ALA A 42 16.43 -3.05 4.92
CA ALA A 42 17.35 -3.99 5.56
C ALA A 42 16.74 -5.39 5.76
N ALA A 43 15.44 -5.48 5.93
CA ALA A 43 14.70 -6.75 6.06
C ALA A 43 14.27 -7.37 4.73
N LYS A 44 14.56 -6.72 3.59
CA LYS A 44 14.22 -7.23 2.26
C LYS A 44 15.03 -8.46 1.90
N GLN A 45 14.35 -9.54 1.65
CA GLN A 45 14.94 -10.79 1.16
C GLN A 45 14.34 -11.16 -0.19
N THR A 46 15.19 -11.59 -1.12
CA THR A 46 14.73 -12.10 -2.40
C THR A 46 14.53 -13.60 -2.30
N VAL A 47 13.29 -14.04 -2.46
CA VAL A 47 12.92 -15.46 -2.37
C VAL A 47 12.17 -15.91 -3.62
N LYS A 48 12.33 -17.18 -3.95
CA LYS A 48 11.50 -17.84 -4.96
C LYS A 48 10.20 -18.27 -4.33
N ILE A 49 9.10 -17.84 -4.91
CA ILE A 49 7.76 -18.25 -4.48
C ILE A 49 6.95 -18.76 -5.66
N MET A 50 5.93 -19.57 -5.36
CA MET A 50 4.89 -19.93 -6.30
C MET A 50 3.56 -19.47 -5.72
N ALA A 51 2.89 -18.53 -6.36
CA ALA A 51 1.57 -18.10 -5.95
C ALA A 51 0.53 -19.18 -6.25
N ILE A 52 -0.12 -19.68 -5.20
CA ILE A 52 -1.17 -20.72 -5.30
C ILE A 52 -2.52 -20.06 -5.52
N ASP A 53 -2.81 -19.05 -4.73
CA ASP A 53 -4.06 -18.30 -4.77
C ASP A 53 -3.82 -16.82 -4.45
N LYS A 54 -4.65 -15.96 -5.01
CA LYS A 54 -4.62 -14.52 -4.74
C LYS A 54 -6.03 -13.96 -4.64
N LYS A 55 -6.32 -13.27 -3.53
CA LYS A 55 -7.64 -12.70 -3.29
C LYS A 55 -7.55 -11.41 -2.49
N LYS A 56 -8.42 -10.44 -2.81
CA LYS A 56 -8.59 -9.26 -1.96
C LYS A 56 -9.61 -9.57 -0.85
N MET A 57 -9.14 -9.59 0.39
CA MET A 57 -9.97 -9.87 1.57
C MET A 57 -9.50 -9.04 2.77
N LYS A 58 -10.30 -9.01 3.83
CA LYS A 58 -9.90 -8.35 5.06
C LYS A 58 -8.76 -9.10 5.74
N ILE A 59 -7.89 -8.36 6.42
CA ILE A 59 -6.73 -8.93 7.14
C ILE A 59 -7.19 -9.98 8.16
N THR A 60 -8.33 -9.77 8.80
CA THR A 60 -8.91 -10.69 9.80
C THR A 60 -9.36 -12.02 9.21
N GLU A 61 -9.70 -12.07 7.93
CA GLU A 61 -10.20 -13.26 7.22
C GLU A 61 -9.08 -13.99 6.46
N ALA A 62 -7.89 -13.41 6.40
CA ALA A 62 -6.80 -13.88 5.54
C ALA A 62 -6.01 -15.07 6.10
N GLY A 63 -6.25 -15.48 7.34
CA GLY A 63 -5.49 -16.56 7.99
C GLY A 63 -4.02 -16.17 8.24
N LEU A 64 -3.77 -14.90 8.48
CA LEU A 64 -2.45 -14.38 8.88
C LEU A 64 -2.15 -14.72 10.35
N PRO A 65 -0.88 -14.80 10.76
CA PRO A 65 -0.51 -14.97 12.16
C PRO A 65 -1.14 -13.88 13.05
N ALA A 66 -1.56 -14.27 14.26
CA ALA A 66 -2.22 -13.37 15.21
C ALA A 66 -1.42 -12.07 15.47
N VAL A 67 -0.10 -12.17 15.56
CA VAL A 67 0.81 -11.03 15.74
C VAL A 67 0.65 -9.98 14.63
N ALA A 68 0.46 -10.40 13.38
CA ALA A 68 0.27 -9.48 12.26
C ALA A 68 -1.10 -8.79 12.32
N ILE A 69 -2.12 -9.48 12.83
CA ILE A 69 -3.47 -8.93 13.00
C ILE A 69 -3.50 -7.93 14.16
N GLU A 70 -2.79 -8.21 15.25
CA GLU A 70 -2.72 -7.33 16.43
C GLU A 70 -1.99 -6.03 16.13
N GLN A 71 -0.90 -6.08 15.39
CA GLN A 71 -0.13 -4.90 14.99
C GLN A 71 -0.85 -4.03 13.95
N THR A 72 -1.94 -4.54 13.36
CA THR A 72 -2.71 -3.80 12.36
C THR A 72 -3.68 -2.83 13.05
N PRO A 73 -3.65 -1.52 12.73
CA PRO A 73 -4.58 -0.55 13.26
C PRO A 73 -6.04 -0.93 12.96
N TRP A 74 -6.96 -0.57 13.86
CA TRP A 74 -8.38 -0.92 13.77
C TRP A 74 -9.04 -0.49 12.45
N TYR A 75 -8.65 0.66 11.90
CA TYR A 75 -9.16 1.15 10.61
C TYR A 75 -8.69 0.31 9.41
N ALA A 76 -7.47 -0.22 9.47
CA ALA A 76 -6.92 -1.06 8.41
C ALA A 76 -7.47 -2.49 8.44
N LYS A 77 -7.96 -2.96 9.59
CA LYS A 77 -8.63 -4.29 9.70
C LYS A 77 -9.90 -4.40 8.85
N ARG A 78 -10.57 -3.28 8.58
CA ARG A 78 -11.80 -3.22 7.76
C ARG A 78 -11.54 -3.10 6.27
N VAL A 79 -10.33 -2.70 5.87
CA VAL A 79 -9.96 -2.52 4.46
C VAL A 79 -9.63 -3.87 3.83
N LYS A 80 -10.09 -4.07 2.59
CA LYS A 80 -9.70 -5.23 1.79
C LYS A 80 -8.30 -5.03 1.25
N VAL A 81 -7.38 -5.89 1.66
CA VAL A 81 -5.99 -5.89 1.21
C VAL A 81 -5.75 -7.06 0.25
N PRO A 82 -4.80 -6.91 -0.68
CA PRO A 82 -4.43 -8.00 -1.57
C PRO A 82 -3.61 -9.04 -0.80
N ILE A 83 -4.19 -10.22 -0.67
CA ILE A 83 -3.60 -11.38 0.00
C ILE A 83 -3.18 -12.41 -1.04
N VAL A 84 -2.00 -12.97 -0.88
CA VAL A 84 -1.44 -14.02 -1.72
C VAL A 84 -1.07 -15.21 -0.85
N LYS A 85 -1.61 -16.39 -1.19
CA LYS A 85 -1.12 -17.65 -0.66
C LYS A 85 0.01 -18.13 -1.56
N ALA A 86 1.20 -18.17 -1.02
CA ALA A 86 2.39 -18.56 -1.75
C ALA A 86 3.08 -19.76 -1.12
N LYS A 87 3.60 -20.63 -1.97
CA LYS A 87 4.50 -21.71 -1.56
C LYS A 87 5.92 -21.21 -1.63
N ILE A 88 6.62 -21.27 -0.50
CA ILE A 88 8.04 -20.93 -0.35
C ILE A 88 8.76 -22.23 0.03
N GLY A 89 9.50 -22.80 -0.92
CA GLY A 89 10.08 -24.12 -0.71
C GLY A 89 8.98 -25.17 -0.42
N ASN A 90 9.00 -25.76 0.77
CA ASN A 90 8.01 -26.76 1.19
C ASN A 90 6.87 -26.22 2.05
N LYS A 91 6.87 -24.92 2.38
CA LYS A 91 5.86 -24.32 3.25
C LYS A 91 4.91 -23.44 2.44
N ILE A 92 3.62 -23.50 2.80
CA ILE A 92 2.60 -22.59 2.27
C ILE A 92 2.39 -21.50 3.32
N MET A 93 2.53 -20.24 2.88
CA MET A 93 2.36 -19.07 3.75
C MET A 93 1.37 -18.10 3.11
N THR A 94 0.60 -17.44 3.96
CA THR A 94 -0.26 -16.34 3.55
C THR A 94 0.50 -15.03 3.74
N MET A 95 0.57 -14.23 2.69
CA MET A 95 1.34 -12.98 2.66
C MET A 95 0.48 -11.84 2.13
N ILE A 96 0.78 -10.62 2.56
CA ILE A 96 0.17 -9.40 2.03
C ILE A 96 1.04 -8.94 0.87
N ALA A 97 0.44 -8.70 -0.29
CA ALA A 97 1.16 -8.20 -1.46
C ALA A 97 0.89 -6.70 -1.66
N ASP A 98 1.84 -5.99 -2.24
CA ASP A 98 1.57 -4.67 -2.80
C ASP A 98 0.56 -4.81 -3.97
N GLU A 99 -0.25 -3.79 -4.22
CA GLU A 99 -1.26 -3.83 -5.28
C GLU A 99 -0.65 -4.05 -6.67
N LYS A 100 0.51 -3.48 -6.95
CA LYS A 100 1.24 -3.70 -8.20
C LYS A 100 1.67 -5.15 -8.34
N VAL A 101 2.26 -5.70 -7.27
CA VAL A 101 2.69 -7.10 -7.21
C VAL A 101 1.51 -8.04 -7.38
N PHE A 102 0.40 -7.77 -6.69
CA PHE A 102 -0.82 -8.56 -6.77
C PHE A 102 -1.37 -8.65 -8.20
N LEU A 103 -1.31 -7.55 -8.96
CA LEU A 103 -1.79 -7.52 -10.35
C LEU A 103 -0.85 -8.26 -11.31
N GLN A 104 0.46 -8.16 -11.09
CA GLN A 104 1.48 -8.72 -11.97
C GLN A 104 1.92 -10.14 -11.61
N LEU A 105 1.59 -10.64 -10.41
CA LEU A 105 1.96 -11.97 -9.98
C LEU A 105 1.03 -13.02 -10.60
N PRO A 106 1.50 -13.87 -11.52
CA PRO A 106 0.69 -14.94 -12.08
C PRO A 106 0.51 -16.06 -11.07
N LEU A 107 -0.61 -16.77 -11.15
CA LEU A 107 -0.89 -17.96 -10.35
C LEU A 107 -0.15 -19.18 -10.91
N LYS A 108 0.20 -20.11 -10.02
CA LYS A 108 0.84 -21.40 -10.36
C LYS A 108 2.16 -21.27 -11.12
N THR A 109 2.81 -20.12 -11.04
CA THR A 109 4.07 -19.84 -11.73
C THR A 109 5.13 -19.45 -10.70
N GLU A 110 6.37 -19.88 -10.94
CA GLU A 110 7.49 -19.49 -10.10
C GLU A 110 7.89 -18.04 -10.37
N ALA A 111 8.02 -17.29 -9.30
CA ALA A 111 8.48 -15.91 -9.34
C ALA A 111 9.55 -15.66 -8.26
N LYS A 112 10.51 -14.82 -8.58
CA LYS A 112 11.44 -14.26 -7.60
C LYS A 112 10.86 -12.92 -7.13
N VAL A 113 10.52 -12.84 -5.86
CA VAL A 113 9.94 -11.65 -5.25
C VAL A 113 10.81 -11.16 -4.11
N VAL A 114 10.67 -9.89 -3.81
CA VAL A 114 11.25 -9.28 -2.62
C VAL A 114 10.21 -9.29 -1.53
N ILE A 115 10.54 -9.93 -0.42
CA ILE A 115 9.70 -9.99 0.77
C ILE A 115 10.33 -9.20 1.90
N SER A 116 9.50 -8.57 2.72
CA SER A 116 9.87 -7.96 3.99
C SER A 116 8.89 -8.48 5.06
N GLY A 117 9.34 -9.45 5.85
CA GLY A 117 8.49 -10.17 6.78
C GLY A 117 7.32 -10.88 6.07
N LEU A 118 6.09 -10.44 6.31
CA LEU A 118 4.87 -10.99 5.68
C LEU A 118 4.40 -10.21 4.46
N TYR A 119 5.18 -9.20 4.02
CA TYR A 119 4.83 -8.35 2.89
C TYR A 119 5.64 -8.71 1.65
N ILE A 120 4.97 -8.83 0.51
CA ILE A 120 5.62 -8.92 -0.80
C ILE A 120 5.67 -7.50 -1.38
N THR A 121 6.88 -6.93 -1.46
CA THR A 121 7.08 -5.53 -1.85
C THR A 121 7.34 -5.36 -3.34
N ASP A 122 8.00 -6.32 -3.98
CA ASP A 122 8.40 -6.19 -5.38
C ASP A 122 8.55 -7.55 -6.08
N ILE A 123 8.53 -7.54 -7.42
CA ILE A 123 8.78 -8.72 -8.27
C ILE A 123 10.07 -8.49 -9.04
N LYS A 124 11.07 -9.33 -8.81
CA LYS A 124 12.33 -9.30 -9.55
C LYS A 124 12.26 -10.08 -10.86
N TYR A 125 11.58 -11.22 -10.84
CA TYR A 125 11.52 -12.12 -11.98
C TYR A 125 10.28 -13.02 -11.93
N VAL A 126 9.68 -13.28 -13.07
CA VAL A 126 8.58 -14.23 -13.24
C VAL A 126 8.94 -15.17 -14.39
N ARG A 127 8.73 -16.46 -14.19
CA ARG A 127 8.90 -17.45 -15.25
C ARG A 127 7.86 -17.20 -16.33
N GLY A 128 8.31 -16.79 -17.53
CA GLY A 128 7.43 -16.37 -18.63
C GLY A 128 7.28 -14.85 -18.80
N GLY A 129 8.01 -14.06 -18.00
CA GLY A 129 7.99 -12.59 -18.05
C GLY A 129 7.01 -11.96 -17.06
N ILE A 130 7.26 -10.71 -16.70
CA ILE A 130 6.38 -9.95 -15.80
C ILE A 130 5.22 -9.39 -16.62
N PRO A 131 3.96 -9.75 -16.34
CA PRO A 131 2.81 -9.20 -17.05
C PRO A 131 2.75 -7.67 -16.90
N PRO A 132 2.40 -6.94 -17.96
CA PRO A 132 2.24 -5.51 -17.87
C PRO A 132 1.11 -5.15 -16.88
N LEU A 133 1.26 -4.03 -16.18
CA LEU A 133 0.22 -3.53 -15.29
C LEU A 133 -1.05 -3.24 -16.10
N PRO A 134 -2.23 -3.67 -15.65
CA PRO A 134 -3.48 -3.32 -16.30
C PRO A 134 -3.63 -1.79 -16.30
N LYS A 135 -3.85 -1.22 -17.47
CA LYS A 135 -4.07 0.22 -17.60
C LYS A 135 -5.26 0.63 -16.71
N LYS A 136 -5.05 1.58 -15.81
CA LYS A 136 -6.14 2.13 -15.02
C LYS A 136 -7.17 2.73 -15.97
N LYS A 137 -8.41 2.26 -15.91
CA LYS A 137 -9.49 2.85 -16.70
C LYS A 137 -9.60 4.33 -16.35
N THR A 138 -9.46 5.18 -17.34
CA THR A 138 -9.61 6.62 -17.19
C THR A 138 -11.04 6.93 -16.69
N PHE A 139 -11.20 7.99 -15.89
CA PHE A 139 -12.47 8.34 -15.28
C PHE A 139 -13.64 8.34 -16.29
N GLY A 140 -13.43 8.85 -17.51
CA GLY A 140 -14.40 8.81 -18.59
C GLY A 140 -14.82 7.41 -19.05
N GLN A 141 -13.94 6.40 -18.96
CA GLN A 141 -14.29 5.01 -19.28
C GLN A 141 -15.10 4.34 -18.17
N LYS A 142 -14.90 4.76 -16.90
CA LYS A 142 -15.73 4.30 -15.79
C LYS A 142 -17.15 4.84 -15.88
N VAL A 143 -17.31 6.11 -16.25
CA VAL A 143 -18.60 6.77 -16.43
C VAL A 143 -19.38 6.14 -17.60
N LYS A 144 -18.74 5.90 -18.76
CA LYS A 144 -19.39 5.20 -19.90
C LYS A 144 -19.85 3.78 -19.55
N GLY A 145 -19.15 3.08 -18.66
CA GLY A 145 -19.56 1.73 -18.20
C GLY A 145 -20.79 1.72 -17.31
N ILE A 146 -21.07 2.83 -16.61
CA ILE A 146 -22.26 2.96 -15.75
C ILE A 146 -23.50 3.22 -16.62
N PHE A 147 -23.40 4.13 -17.58
CA PHE A 147 -24.53 4.47 -18.48
C PHE A 147 -24.93 3.36 -19.45
N LYS A 148 -24.03 2.39 -19.71
CA LYS A 148 -24.35 1.25 -20.62
C LYS A 148 -25.00 0.07 -19.91
N LYS A 149 -25.17 0.11 -18.59
CA LYS A 149 -25.75 -0.99 -17.81
C LYS A 149 -27.26 -0.84 -17.62
N ASP A 150 -27.81 0.33 -17.91
CA ASP A 150 -29.24 0.63 -17.75
C ASP A 150 -30.07 0.42 -19.05
N GLU A 151 -29.42 -0.14 -20.10
CA GLU A 151 -30.06 -0.38 -21.41
C GLU A 151 -30.23 -1.87 -21.75
N LYS A 152 -30.41 -2.71 -20.71
CA LYS A 152 -30.80 -4.13 -20.92
C LYS A 152 -31.86 -4.54 -19.92
#